data_bb6864aae14b31d23c3e32210f4c52f8
#
_entry.id   bb6864aae14b31d23c3e32210f4c52f8
#
_cell.length_a   1.000
_cell.length_b   1.000
_cell.length_c   1.000
_cell.angle_alpha   90.00
_cell.angle_beta   90.00
_cell.angle_gamma   90.00
#
_symmetry.space_group_name_H-M   'P 1'
#
loop_
_entity.id
_entity.type
_entity.pdbx_description
1 polymer ?
#
loop_
_entity_poly.entity_id
_entity_poly.type
_entity_poly.pdbx_seq_one_letter_code
_entity_poly.pdbx_strand_id
1 'polypeptide(L)' 'GMRVKILEGMALGRVVVTTSMGLEGIDAQHLKEVFLADTVESFVEAIALCRQDATFARKISEQARNFILRHY' A
#
# COMPACT_ATOMS: atom_id res chain seq x y z
N GLY A 1 8.80 13.35 4.94
CA GLY A 1 7.90 13.51 3.81
C GLY A 1 6.99 12.32 3.59
N MET A 2 6.26 12.37 2.51
CA MET A 2 5.29 11.33 2.16
C MET A 2 5.93 9.95 2.06
N ARG A 3 7.11 9.87 1.45
CA ARG A 3 7.81 8.59 1.28
C ARG A 3 8.10 7.91 2.63
N VAL A 4 8.52 8.68 3.61
CA VAL A 4 8.84 8.11 4.93
C VAL A 4 7.60 7.49 5.56
N LYS A 5 6.46 8.17 5.46
CA LYS A 5 5.22 7.65 6.00
C LYS A 5 4.77 6.37 5.29
N ILE A 6 4.96 6.30 3.98
CA ILE A 6 4.61 5.13 3.20
C ILE A 6 5.49 3.95 3.62
N LEU A 7 6.81 4.14 3.68
CA LEU A 7 7.74 3.09 4.08
C LEU A 7 7.47 2.63 5.52
N GLU A 8 7.15 3.58 6.40
CA GLU A 8 6.83 3.27 7.78
C GLU A 8 5.56 2.42 7.88
N GLY A 9 4.51 2.80 7.13
CA GLY A 9 3.27 2.03 7.09
C GLY A 9 3.49 0.61 6.60
N MET A 10 4.29 0.47 5.54
CA MET A 10 4.63 -0.84 5.00
C MET A 10 5.40 -1.68 6.00
N ALA A 11 6.38 -1.07 6.67
CA ALA A 11 7.21 -1.77 7.66
C ALA A 11 6.39 -2.26 8.84
N LEU A 12 5.35 -1.51 9.20
CA LEU A 12 4.47 -1.87 10.31
C LEU A 12 3.39 -2.89 9.91
N GLY A 13 3.39 -3.32 8.65
CA GLY A 13 2.41 -4.28 8.17
C GLY A 13 1.01 -3.69 8.03
N ARG A 14 0.91 -2.39 7.80
CA ARG A 14 -0.37 -1.72 7.60
C ARG A 14 -0.75 -1.71 6.13
N VAL A 15 -2.05 -1.61 5.86
CA VAL A 15 -2.52 -1.41 4.50
C VAL A 15 -2.21 0.03 4.09
N VAL A 16 -1.51 0.18 2.99
CA VAL A 16 -1.14 1.50 2.47
C VAL A 16 -1.91 1.78 1.19
N VAL A 17 -2.63 2.89 1.17
CA VAL A 17 -3.29 3.41 -0.03
C VAL A 17 -2.60 4.73 -0.34
N THR A 18 -2.05 4.86 -1.52
CA THR A 18 -1.28 6.04 -1.87
C THR A 18 -1.47 6.41 -3.34
N THR A 19 -1.06 7.61 -3.70
CA THR A 19 -1.06 8.06 -5.10
C THR A 19 0.21 7.55 -5.79
N SER A 20 0.18 7.59 -7.13
CA SER A 20 1.38 7.26 -7.92
C SER A 20 2.53 8.18 -7.55
N MET A 21 2.23 9.46 -7.36
CA MET A 21 3.25 10.43 -6.98
C MET A 21 3.85 10.11 -5.61
N GLY A 22 3.01 9.72 -4.65
CA GLY A 22 3.49 9.35 -3.31
C GLY A 22 4.38 8.12 -3.33
N LEU A 23 4.16 7.22 -4.29
CA LEU A 23 4.93 5.98 -4.41
C LEU A 23 6.22 6.17 -5.20
N GLU A 24 6.43 7.34 -5.78
CA GLU A 24 7.59 7.60 -6.63
C GLU A 24 8.91 7.29 -5.90
N GLY A 25 9.77 6.52 -6.54
CA GLY A 25 11.04 6.12 -5.94
C GLY A 25 10.96 4.87 -5.07
N ILE A 26 9.76 4.31 -4.89
CA ILE A 26 9.56 3.06 -4.16
C ILE A 26 9.10 2.01 -5.18
N ASP A 27 9.80 0.89 -5.23
CA ASP A 27 9.54 -0.14 -6.25
C ASP A 27 8.40 -1.09 -5.85
N ALA A 28 7.44 -0.60 -5.09
CA ALA A 28 6.25 -1.36 -4.73
C ALA A 28 5.19 -1.21 -5.82
N GLN A 29 4.31 -2.18 -5.93
CA GLN A 29 3.33 -2.24 -7.02
C GLN A 29 1.90 -2.33 -6.50
N HIS A 30 0.99 -1.78 -7.29
CA HIS A 30 -0.44 -1.82 -7.01
C HIS A 30 -0.93 -3.26 -6.89
N LEU A 31 -1.71 -3.53 -5.85
CA LEU A 31 -2.30 -4.84 -5.55
C LEU A 31 -1.27 -5.92 -5.22
N LYS A 32 -0.04 -5.53 -5.01
CA LYS A 32 1.01 -6.44 -4.58
C LYS A 32 1.51 -6.04 -3.20
N GLU A 33 1.97 -4.81 -3.03
CA GLU A 33 2.43 -4.31 -1.74
C GLU A 33 1.63 -3.11 -1.25
N VAL A 34 0.95 -2.42 -2.18
CA VAL A 34 0.19 -1.22 -1.86
C VAL A 34 -1.06 -1.16 -2.73
N PHE A 35 -1.96 -0.24 -2.38
CA PHE A 35 -3.09 0.13 -3.22
C PHE A 35 -2.80 1.50 -3.81
N LEU A 36 -2.79 1.63 -5.14
CA LEU A 36 -2.64 2.91 -5.81
C LEU A 36 -4.02 3.52 -6.05
N ALA A 37 -4.17 4.79 -5.73
CA ALA A 37 -5.43 5.49 -5.92
C ALA A 37 -5.11 6.94 -6.25
N ASP A 38 -5.29 7.31 -7.53
CA ASP A 38 -5.01 8.66 -8.00
C ASP A 38 -6.25 9.53 -8.13
N THR A 39 -7.44 8.96 -7.95
CA THR A 39 -8.71 9.68 -8.00
C THR A 39 -9.51 9.39 -6.75
N VAL A 40 -10.52 10.22 -6.49
CA VAL A 40 -11.44 9.98 -5.38
C VAL A 40 -12.13 8.63 -5.56
N GLU A 41 -12.55 8.33 -6.79
CA GLU A 41 -13.23 7.07 -7.09
C GLU A 41 -12.34 5.87 -6.80
N SER A 42 -11.08 5.90 -7.23
CA SER A 42 -10.17 4.78 -6.99
C SER A 42 -9.81 4.66 -5.51
N PHE A 43 -9.76 5.76 -4.79
CA PHE A 43 -9.54 5.74 -3.35
C PHE A 43 -10.70 5.05 -2.63
N VAL A 44 -11.94 5.42 -2.99
CA VAL A 44 -13.13 4.80 -2.41
C VAL A 44 -13.17 3.31 -2.73
N GLU A 45 -12.84 2.94 -3.98
CA GLU A 45 -12.78 1.54 -4.38
C GLU A 45 -11.76 0.74 -3.58
N ALA A 46 -10.59 1.32 -3.33
CA ALA A 46 -9.55 0.65 -2.54
C ALA A 46 -10.03 0.41 -1.11
N ILE A 47 -10.63 1.42 -0.49
CA ILE A 47 -11.17 1.29 0.86
C ILE A 47 -12.27 0.21 0.90
N ALA A 48 -13.17 0.23 -0.08
CA ALA A 48 -14.25 -0.75 -0.16
C ALA A 48 -13.70 -2.17 -0.30
N LEU A 49 -12.68 -2.35 -1.13
CA LEU A 49 -12.07 -3.66 -1.32
C LEU A 49 -11.45 -4.18 -0.02
N CYS A 50 -10.74 -3.31 0.70
CA CYS A 50 -10.14 -3.68 1.98
C CYS A 50 -11.19 -4.10 3.00
N ARG A 51 -12.34 -3.46 2.98
CA ARG A 51 -13.43 -3.78 3.92
C ARG A 51 -14.15 -5.06 3.52
N GLN A 52 -14.31 -5.30 2.23
CA GLN A 52 -15.03 -6.47 1.71
C GLN A 52 -14.18 -7.74 1.75
N ASP A 53 -12.87 -7.59 1.60
CA ASP A 53 -11.96 -8.72 1.56
C ASP A 53 -10.76 -8.47 2.47
N ALA A 54 -10.99 -8.68 3.76
CA ALA A 54 -9.95 -8.45 4.78
C ALA A 54 -8.76 -9.41 4.59
N THR A 55 -9.01 -10.60 4.08
CA THR A 55 -7.93 -11.57 3.84
C THR A 55 -6.98 -11.07 2.76
N PHE A 56 -7.55 -10.53 1.67
CA PHE A 56 -6.75 -9.96 0.59
C PHE A 56 -5.98 -8.74 1.07
N ALA A 57 -6.63 -7.86 1.82
CA ALA A 57 -5.98 -6.67 2.36
C ALA A 57 -4.79 -7.05 3.25
N ARG A 58 -4.97 -8.06 4.09
CA ARG A 58 -3.90 -8.55 4.96
C ARG A 58 -2.74 -9.11 4.14
N LYS A 59 -3.04 -9.84 3.08
CA LYS A 59 -2.02 -10.38 2.20
C LYS A 59 -1.16 -9.26 1.62
N ILE A 60 -1.81 -8.19 1.16
CA ILE A 60 -1.10 -7.03 0.62
C ILE A 60 -0.21 -6.40 1.69
N SER A 61 -0.73 -6.22 2.90
CA SER A 61 0.06 -5.59 3.97
C SER A 61 1.23 -6.47 4.41
N GLU A 62 1.08 -7.78 4.38
CA GLU A 62 2.18 -8.70 4.69
C GLU A 62 3.24 -8.68 3.61
N GLN A 63 2.83 -8.59 2.36
CA GLN A 63 3.77 -8.46 1.23
C GLN A 63 4.52 -7.13 1.30
N ALA A 64 3.84 -6.07 1.77
CA ALA A 64 4.48 -4.78 1.98
C ALA A 64 5.59 -4.87 3.01
N ARG A 65 5.31 -5.50 4.14
CA ARG A 65 6.32 -5.67 5.19
C ARG A 65 7.51 -6.48 4.68
N ASN A 66 7.24 -7.57 3.97
CA ASN A 66 8.31 -8.40 3.41
C ASN A 66 9.14 -7.63 2.38
N PHE A 67 8.49 -6.77 1.61
CA PHE A 67 9.17 -5.91 0.66
C PHE A 67 10.19 -5.01 1.37
N ILE A 68 9.77 -4.39 2.48
CA ILE A 68 10.67 -3.53 3.26
C ILE A 68 11.84 -4.33 3.80
N LEU A 69 11.58 -5.53 4.32
CA LEU A 69 12.64 -6.38 4.87
C LEU A 69 13.67 -6.79 3.81
N ARG A 70 13.26 -6.92 2.56
CA ARG A 70 14.17 -7.30 1.47
C ARG A 70 14.94 -6.13 0.89
N HIS A 71 14.38 -4.92 0.91
CA HIS A 71 14.94 -3.79 0.19
C HIS A 71 15.57 -2.72 1.09
N TYR A 72 15.36 -2.81 2.38
CA TYR A 72 15.85 -1.79 3.34
C TYR A 72 16.42 -2.40 4.65
#